data_1fed02e9042db536dc9bbe93faf983a7
#
_entry.id   1fed02e9042db536dc9bbe93faf983a7
#
_cell.length_a   1.000
_cell.length_b   1.000
_cell.length_c   1.000
_cell.angle_alpha   90.00
_cell.angle_beta   90.00
_cell.angle_gamma   90.00
#
_symmetry.space_group_name_H-M   'P 1'
#
loop_
_entity.id
_entity.type
_entity.pdbx_description
1 polymer ?
#
loop_
_entity_poly.entity_id
_entity_poly.type
_entity_poly.pdbx_seq_one_letter_code
_entity_poly.pdbx_strand_id
1 'polypeptide(L)'
;MSPTSMDKLLITGGEPLNGELRISGAKNAALPILAATLLSEHPVSVGNIPHLHDITTTLELLGQMGIGLMVDEKMNIEIDSSTINKYEAPYELVKTMRASILVLGPLLARFGEAHVSLPGGCAIGTRPVDIHIDSLIKMGADIQVEAGYIHAKAKRLKGCRLVLDKITVTGTENILMAATLAEGITHIENAAKEPEVSDLAHFLNKMGARISGIGTDILVVEGVDKLGVPDLHYDILPDRIETGTYLVAGAISRGRVKLKNTDPNTLDAVLVKLRESGAEITTGDNWIELNMHGKSPKAVSVRTAPYPAFPTDMQAQFTALNCVADGVGLITETVFENRFMHVQEMQRMGAQIKLESNTAIIKGIKRLTAAPVMATDLRASASLVLAGLVADGETLVDRIYHIDRGYDHIEEKLTQLGANIRRVPR
;
A
#
# COMPACT_ATOMS: atom_id res chain seq x y z
N MET A 1 0.50 -22.29 10.65
CA MET A 1 1.58 -22.67 9.73
C MET A 1 2.83 -21.91 10.12
N SER A 2 3.95 -22.58 10.24
CA SER A 2 5.23 -22.04 10.72
C SER A 2 5.67 -20.81 9.89
N PRO A 3 6.16 -19.74 10.53
CA PRO A 3 6.53 -18.52 9.85
C PRO A 3 7.97 -18.57 9.36
N THR A 4 8.26 -19.40 8.39
CA THR A 4 9.54 -19.32 7.68
C THR A 4 9.42 -20.09 6.36
N SER A 5 8.71 -19.53 5.42
CA SER A 5 9.05 -19.82 4.04
C SER A 5 10.40 -19.15 3.80
N MET A 6 11.46 -19.93 3.88
CA MET A 6 12.80 -19.50 3.48
C MET A 6 12.96 -19.57 1.96
N ASP A 7 11.86 -19.41 1.23
CA ASP A 7 11.84 -19.45 -0.22
C ASP A 7 12.60 -18.26 -0.80
N LYS A 8 13.09 -18.45 -2.00
CA LYS A 8 13.77 -17.44 -2.81
C LYS A 8 13.10 -17.36 -4.18
N LEU A 9 13.28 -16.24 -4.87
CA LEU A 9 12.92 -16.17 -6.29
C LEU A 9 14.18 -16.35 -7.14
N LEU A 10 14.09 -17.24 -8.09
CA LEU A 10 15.10 -17.42 -9.14
C LEU A 10 14.55 -16.84 -10.43
N ILE A 11 15.28 -15.91 -11.03
CA ILE A 11 14.85 -15.15 -12.21
C ILE A 11 15.92 -15.26 -13.27
N THR A 12 15.55 -15.77 -14.44
CA THR A 12 16.40 -15.77 -15.64
C THR A 12 15.95 -14.61 -16.52
N GLY A 13 16.81 -13.64 -16.72
CA GLY A 13 16.50 -12.44 -17.52
C GLY A 13 16.63 -12.67 -19.02
N GLY A 14 16.12 -11.74 -19.80
CA GLY A 14 16.43 -11.61 -21.22
C GLY A 14 15.25 -11.48 -22.17
N GLU A 15 14.09 -12.05 -21.89
CA GLU A 15 12.96 -12.01 -22.81
C GLU A 15 12.02 -10.82 -22.53
N PRO A 16 11.57 -10.07 -23.57
CA PRO A 16 10.52 -9.08 -23.43
C PRO A 16 9.23 -9.71 -22.90
N LEU A 17 8.59 -9.04 -21.94
CA LEU A 17 7.27 -9.47 -21.47
C LEU A 17 6.22 -9.23 -22.55
N ASN A 18 5.26 -10.13 -22.66
CA ASN A 18 4.12 -9.99 -23.54
C ASN A 18 2.90 -10.74 -22.98
N GLY A 19 1.84 -10.04 -22.73
CA GLY A 19 0.61 -10.68 -22.25
C GLY A 19 -0.33 -9.76 -21.51
N GLU A 20 -1.33 -10.39 -20.90
CA GLU A 20 -2.37 -9.72 -20.13
C GLU A 20 -2.42 -10.33 -18.73
N LEU A 21 -2.75 -9.50 -17.74
CA LEU A 21 -3.07 -9.97 -16.39
C LEU A 21 -4.11 -9.08 -15.70
N ARG A 22 -4.73 -9.63 -14.67
CA ARG A 22 -5.67 -8.94 -13.81
C ARG A 22 -4.96 -8.41 -12.57
N ILE A 23 -5.22 -7.15 -12.24
CA ILE A 23 -4.70 -6.51 -11.03
C ILE A 23 -5.54 -6.91 -9.82
N SER A 24 -4.90 -7.17 -8.71
CA SER A 24 -5.52 -7.46 -7.42
C SER A 24 -6.02 -6.20 -6.73
N GLY A 25 -6.89 -6.37 -5.74
CA GLY A 25 -7.30 -5.28 -4.87
C GLY A 25 -6.13 -4.64 -4.13
N ALA A 26 -6.26 -3.36 -3.80
CA ALA A 26 -5.21 -2.59 -3.15
C ALA A 26 -5.06 -2.96 -1.68
N LYS A 27 -3.88 -3.42 -1.28
CA LYS A 27 -3.55 -3.66 0.13
C LYS A 27 -3.84 -2.43 1.00
N ASN A 28 -3.38 -1.27 0.55
CA ASN A 28 -3.49 -0.02 1.31
C ASN A 28 -4.93 0.52 1.39
N ALA A 29 -5.86 -0.02 0.61
CA ALA A 29 -7.29 0.22 0.77
C ALA A 29 -7.96 -0.88 1.62
N ALA A 30 -7.53 -2.13 1.47
CA ALA A 30 -8.06 -3.26 2.21
C ALA A 30 -7.88 -3.10 3.72
N LEU A 31 -6.69 -2.72 4.17
CA LEU A 31 -6.37 -2.62 5.59
C LEU A 31 -7.28 -1.60 6.33
N PRO A 32 -7.45 -0.36 5.87
CA PRO A 32 -8.37 0.56 6.54
C PRO A 32 -9.84 0.16 6.41
N ILE A 33 -10.28 -0.42 5.29
CA ILE A 33 -11.65 -0.89 5.12
C ILE A 33 -11.96 -2.04 6.06
N LEU A 34 -11.05 -3.00 6.24
CA LEU A 34 -11.18 -4.07 7.22
C LEU A 34 -11.27 -3.52 8.65
N ALA A 35 -10.46 -2.53 9.00
CA ALA A 35 -10.58 -1.85 10.30
C ALA A 35 -11.92 -1.12 10.45
N ALA A 36 -12.42 -0.48 9.38
CA ALA A 36 -13.68 0.24 9.38
C ALA A 36 -14.90 -0.66 9.57
N THR A 37 -14.81 -1.97 9.29
CA THR A 37 -15.89 -2.91 9.57
C THR A 37 -16.23 -3.01 11.06
N LEU A 38 -15.30 -2.64 11.94
CA LEU A 38 -15.54 -2.51 13.40
C LEU A 38 -16.63 -1.48 13.73
N LEU A 39 -16.90 -0.54 12.85
CA LEU A 39 -17.91 0.50 13.04
C LEU A 39 -19.33 0.03 12.70
N SER A 40 -19.48 -1.08 12.00
CA SER A 40 -20.76 -1.57 11.50
C SER A 40 -21.55 -2.35 12.54
N GLU A 41 -22.84 -2.05 12.69
CA GLU A 41 -23.76 -2.87 13.49
C GLU A 41 -24.27 -4.11 12.73
N HIS A 42 -24.04 -4.19 11.42
CA HIS A 42 -24.42 -5.31 10.57
C HIS A 42 -23.19 -5.99 9.96
N PRO A 43 -23.26 -7.29 9.61
CA PRO A 43 -22.23 -7.95 8.84
C PRO A 43 -21.93 -7.21 7.53
N VAL A 44 -20.68 -7.18 7.13
CA VAL A 44 -20.20 -6.56 5.90
C VAL A 44 -19.44 -7.58 5.07
N SER A 45 -19.81 -7.71 3.79
CA SER A 45 -19.06 -8.50 2.82
C SER A 45 -18.07 -7.61 2.07
N VAL A 46 -16.79 -7.95 2.11
CA VAL A 46 -15.73 -7.21 1.42
C VAL A 46 -15.12 -8.10 0.34
N GLY A 47 -15.10 -7.61 -0.89
CA GLY A 47 -14.59 -8.32 -2.06
C GLY A 47 -13.34 -7.68 -2.65
N ASN A 48 -12.77 -8.34 -3.66
CA ASN A 48 -11.54 -7.93 -4.33
C ASN A 48 -10.36 -7.76 -3.36
N ILE A 49 -10.31 -8.57 -2.31
CA ILE A 49 -9.25 -8.53 -1.30
C ILE A 49 -8.03 -9.30 -1.83
N PRO A 50 -6.81 -8.71 -1.77
CA PRO A 50 -5.60 -9.40 -2.20
C PRO A 50 -5.17 -10.48 -1.20
N HIS A 51 -4.57 -11.56 -1.68
CA HIS A 51 -4.02 -12.64 -0.86
C HIS A 51 -2.62 -12.28 -0.36
N LEU A 52 -2.55 -11.46 0.70
CA LEU A 52 -1.31 -10.95 1.26
C LEU A 52 -1.19 -11.30 2.75
N HIS A 53 0.05 -11.43 3.21
CA HIS A 53 0.32 -11.69 4.62
C HIS A 53 -0.26 -10.63 5.56
N ASP A 54 -0.18 -9.35 5.18
CA ASP A 54 -0.74 -8.25 5.98
C ASP A 54 -2.28 -8.36 6.10
N ILE A 55 -2.97 -8.88 5.09
CA ILE A 55 -4.42 -9.15 5.15
C ILE A 55 -4.70 -10.27 6.16
N THR A 56 -3.96 -11.38 6.09
CA THR A 56 -4.09 -12.48 7.03
C THR A 56 -3.86 -12.01 8.48
N THR A 57 -2.83 -11.19 8.70
CA THR A 57 -2.55 -10.62 10.03
C THR A 57 -3.70 -9.72 10.51
N THR A 58 -4.30 -8.94 9.62
CA THR A 58 -5.47 -8.10 9.98
C THR A 58 -6.67 -8.97 10.37
N LEU A 59 -6.95 -10.02 9.59
CA LEU A 59 -8.04 -10.94 9.91
C LEU A 59 -7.78 -11.68 11.22
N GLU A 60 -6.53 -12.06 11.49
CA GLU A 60 -6.14 -12.66 12.77
C GLU A 60 -6.39 -11.69 13.93
N LEU A 61 -6.02 -10.41 13.76
CA LEU A 61 -6.26 -9.37 14.76
C LEU A 61 -7.77 -9.22 15.04
N LEU A 62 -8.60 -9.13 14.00
CA LEU A 62 -10.05 -9.04 14.13
C LEU A 62 -10.61 -10.30 14.81
N GLY A 63 -10.14 -11.49 14.45
CA GLY A 63 -10.55 -12.75 15.06
C GLY A 63 -10.21 -12.80 16.55
N GLN A 64 -9.03 -12.32 16.96
CA GLN A 64 -8.64 -12.24 18.39
C GLN A 64 -9.51 -11.24 19.19
N MET A 65 -10.11 -10.27 18.53
CA MET A 65 -11.09 -9.37 19.15
C MET A 65 -12.47 -10.02 19.32
N GLY A 66 -12.67 -11.23 18.82
CA GLY A 66 -13.94 -11.97 18.88
C GLY A 66 -14.87 -11.75 17.70
N ILE A 67 -14.35 -11.19 16.61
CA ILE A 67 -15.13 -10.87 15.40
C ILE A 67 -15.36 -12.13 14.57
N GLY A 68 -16.59 -12.33 14.11
CA GLY A 68 -16.94 -13.40 13.18
C GLY A 68 -16.41 -13.15 11.79
N LEU A 69 -15.69 -14.12 11.23
CA LEU A 69 -15.11 -14.06 9.89
C LEU A 69 -15.52 -15.28 9.09
N MET A 70 -16.05 -15.07 7.89
CA MET A 70 -16.41 -16.13 6.96
C MET A 70 -15.98 -15.78 5.54
N VAL A 71 -15.37 -16.75 4.85
CA VAL A 71 -14.98 -16.61 3.45
C VAL A 71 -16.01 -17.34 2.58
N ASP A 72 -16.58 -16.65 1.60
CA ASP A 72 -17.52 -17.25 0.66
C ASP A 72 -16.84 -17.94 -0.54
N GLU A 73 -17.64 -18.58 -1.40
CA GLU A 73 -17.15 -19.29 -2.59
C GLU A 73 -16.46 -18.35 -3.62
N LYS A 74 -16.74 -17.06 -3.55
CA LYS A 74 -16.16 -16.03 -4.42
C LYS A 74 -14.92 -15.36 -3.79
N MET A 75 -14.46 -15.89 -2.66
CA MET A 75 -13.35 -15.34 -1.88
C MET A 75 -13.63 -13.95 -1.28
N ASN A 76 -14.92 -13.56 -1.16
CA ASN A 76 -15.28 -12.41 -0.36
C ASN A 76 -15.20 -12.78 1.12
N ILE A 77 -14.88 -11.80 1.96
CA ILE A 77 -14.83 -12.00 3.41
C ILE A 77 -16.03 -11.31 4.03
N GLU A 78 -16.88 -12.07 4.69
CA GLU A 78 -17.93 -11.53 5.54
C GLU A 78 -17.36 -11.29 6.94
N ILE A 79 -17.59 -10.11 7.47
CA ILE A 79 -17.06 -9.65 8.76
C ILE A 79 -18.24 -9.22 9.62
N ASP A 80 -18.45 -9.90 10.74
CA ASP A 80 -19.48 -9.59 11.72
C ASP A 80 -18.85 -9.12 13.03
N SER A 81 -18.92 -7.82 13.29
CA SER A 81 -18.38 -7.19 14.49
C SER A 81 -19.34 -7.21 15.68
N SER A 82 -20.53 -7.83 15.56
CA SER A 82 -21.50 -7.92 16.66
C SER A 82 -21.02 -8.79 17.82
N THR A 83 -20.08 -9.70 17.55
CA THR A 83 -19.52 -10.64 18.53
C THR A 83 -18.23 -10.18 19.19
N ILE A 84 -17.80 -8.95 18.94
CA ILE A 84 -16.56 -8.40 19.52
C ILE A 84 -16.62 -8.41 21.06
N ASN A 85 -15.54 -8.85 21.68
CA ASN A 85 -15.43 -8.95 23.14
C ASN A 85 -14.10 -8.45 23.72
N LYS A 86 -13.18 -8.02 22.85
CA LYS A 86 -11.89 -7.43 23.24
C LYS A 86 -11.59 -6.22 22.39
N TYR A 87 -11.14 -5.15 23.00
CA TYR A 87 -10.81 -3.86 22.35
C TYR A 87 -9.29 -3.64 22.37
N GLU A 88 -8.54 -4.66 21.97
CA GLU A 88 -7.09 -4.68 22.09
C GLU A 88 -6.41 -5.08 20.79
N ALA A 89 -5.32 -4.36 20.43
CA ALA A 89 -4.36 -4.78 19.41
C ALA A 89 -3.01 -5.04 20.07
N PRO A 90 -2.65 -6.32 20.28
CA PRO A 90 -1.47 -6.71 21.06
C PRO A 90 -0.17 -6.50 20.27
N TYR A 91 0.93 -6.28 21.00
CA TYR A 91 2.26 -6.06 20.45
C TYR A 91 2.68 -7.12 19.41
N GLU A 92 2.39 -8.39 19.65
CA GLU A 92 2.80 -9.50 18.79
C GLU A 92 2.25 -9.37 17.35
N LEU A 93 1.07 -8.80 17.17
CA LEU A 93 0.49 -8.53 15.83
C LEU A 93 0.90 -7.15 15.30
N VAL A 94 0.91 -6.12 16.16
CA VAL A 94 1.25 -4.75 15.75
C VAL A 94 2.70 -4.63 15.30
N LYS A 95 3.64 -5.34 15.95
CA LYS A 95 5.07 -5.31 15.58
C LYS A 95 5.34 -5.78 14.15
N THR A 96 4.49 -6.65 13.62
CA THR A 96 4.62 -7.19 12.27
C THR A 96 3.93 -6.32 11.22
N MET A 97 2.93 -5.52 11.65
CA MET A 97 2.12 -4.71 10.74
C MET A 97 1.71 -3.38 11.40
N ARG A 98 2.38 -2.30 10.99
CA ARG A 98 2.09 -0.95 11.54
C ARG A 98 0.65 -0.47 11.33
N ALA A 99 0.00 -0.93 10.24
CA ALA A 99 -1.39 -0.57 9.94
C ALA A 99 -2.39 -1.05 11.00
N SER A 100 -1.97 -1.91 11.94
CA SER A 100 -2.79 -2.31 13.10
C SER A 100 -3.21 -1.12 13.98
N ILE A 101 -2.51 0.02 13.91
CA ILE A 101 -2.93 1.27 14.55
C ILE A 101 -4.31 1.77 14.08
N LEU A 102 -4.74 1.36 12.88
CA LEU A 102 -6.03 1.79 12.30
C LEU A 102 -7.26 1.29 13.06
N VAL A 103 -7.11 0.33 13.97
CA VAL A 103 -8.22 -0.10 14.83
C VAL A 103 -8.50 0.88 15.97
N LEU A 104 -7.56 1.78 16.26
CA LEU A 104 -7.68 2.73 17.38
C LEU A 104 -8.91 3.64 17.22
N GLY A 105 -9.07 4.30 16.08
CA GLY A 105 -10.20 5.18 15.81
C GLY A 105 -11.55 4.48 15.89
N PRO A 106 -11.77 3.39 15.16
CA PRO A 106 -13.00 2.63 15.19
C PRO A 106 -13.37 2.09 16.57
N LEU A 107 -12.43 1.50 17.30
CA LEU A 107 -12.68 0.98 18.66
C LEU A 107 -13.10 2.10 19.61
N LEU A 108 -12.37 3.19 19.61
CA LEU A 108 -12.67 4.33 20.47
C LEU A 108 -14.01 4.97 20.12
N ALA A 109 -14.30 5.15 18.83
CA ALA A 109 -15.52 5.79 18.37
C ALA A 109 -16.78 4.98 18.68
N ARG A 110 -16.75 3.67 18.49
CA ARG A 110 -17.94 2.81 18.68
C ARG A 110 -18.07 2.27 20.09
N PHE A 111 -16.96 1.86 20.71
CA PHE A 111 -16.98 1.18 22.00
C PHE A 111 -16.48 2.04 23.16
N GLY A 112 -15.92 3.21 22.88
CA GLY A 112 -15.43 4.14 23.90
C GLY A 112 -14.15 3.72 24.59
N GLU A 113 -13.51 2.65 24.14
CA GLU A 113 -12.30 2.09 24.73
C GLU A 113 -11.43 1.41 23.67
N ALA A 114 -10.11 1.61 23.75
CA ALA A 114 -9.13 0.94 22.91
C ALA A 114 -7.79 0.81 23.61
N HIS A 115 -7.15 -0.36 23.47
CA HIS A 115 -5.80 -0.66 23.96
C HIS A 115 -4.95 -1.14 22.78
N VAL A 116 -4.13 -0.26 22.24
CA VAL A 116 -3.39 -0.53 21.00
C VAL A 116 -1.91 -0.40 21.26
N SER A 117 -1.14 -1.46 20.97
CA SER A 117 0.32 -1.40 21.06
C SER A 117 0.86 -0.31 20.12
N LEU A 118 1.86 0.42 20.57
CA LEU A 118 2.65 1.29 19.69
C LEU A 118 3.31 0.44 18.60
N PRO A 119 3.26 0.87 17.34
CA PRO A 119 3.97 0.20 16.28
C PRO A 119 5.48 0.34 16.47
N GLY A 120 6.23 -0.71 16.15
CA GLY A 120 7.70 -0.70 16.17
C GLY A 120 8.29 0.29 15.17
N GLY A 121 9.61 0.41 15.17
CA GLY A 121 10.37 1.24 14.21
C GLY A 121 10.13 0.82 12.76
N CYS A 122 10.42 1.73 11.83
CA CYS A 122 10.31 1.48 10.40
C CYS A 122 11.68 1.67 9.74
N ALA A 123 12.09 0.71 8.91
CA ALA A 123 13.38 0.74 8.23
C ALA A 123 13.48 1.87 7.17
N ILE A 124 12.35 2.33 6.63
CA ILE A 124 12.33 3.35 5.57
C ILE A 124 12.19 4.79 6.08
N GLY A 125 12.00 4.99 7.39
CA GLY A 125 11.91 6.32 7.99
C GLY A 125 10.96 6.41 9.19
N THR A 126 10.91 7.58 9.80
CA THR A 126 10.05 7.86 10.95
C THR A 126 8.58 7.96 10.55
N ARG A 127 7.71 7.32 11.29
CA ARG A 127 6.26 7.37 11.11
C ARG A 127 5.60 7.56 12.48
N PRO A 128 5.64 8.77 13.03
CA PRO A 128 5.10 9.03 14.36
C PRO A 128 3.58 8.82 14.39
N VAL A 129 3.08 8.31 15.50
CA VAL A 129 1.64 8.15 15.75
C VAL A 129 1.04 9.33 16.52
N ASP A 130 1.84 10.35 16.79
CA ASP A 130 1.44 11.53 17.57
C ASP A 130 0.24 12.23 16.94
N ILE A 131 0.18 12.34 15.60
CA ILE A 131 -0.94 12.96 14.89
C ILE A 131 -2.26 12.24 15.20
N HIS A 132 -2.24 10.89 15.26
CA HIS A 132 -3.42 10.10 15.63
C HIS A 132 -3.86 10.43 17.06
N ILE A 133 -2.93 10.39 18.00
CA ILE A 133 -3.19 10.61 19.43
C ILE A 133 -3.66 12.03 19.69
N ASP A 134 -2.92 13.02 19.20
CA ASP A 134 -3.24 14.44 19.42
C ASP A 134 -4.60 14.83 18.84
N SER A 135 -4.94 14.30 17.67
CA SER A 135 -6.24 14.54 17.04
C SER A 135 -7.38 13.93 17.86
N LEU A 136 -7.24 12.70 18.33
CA LEU A 136 -8.25 12.04 19.16
C LEU A 136 -8.41 12.75 20.52
N ILE A 137 -7.33 13.26 21.11
CA ILE A 137 -7.39 14.09 22.33
C ILE A 137 -8.18 15.37 22.06
N LYS A 138 -7.93 16.07 20.96
CA LYS A 138 -8.71 17.25 20.56
C LYS A 138 -10.20 16.95 20.36
N MET A 139 -10.52 15.70 19.95
CA MET A 139 -11.89 15.21 19.85
C MET A 139 -12.49 14.76 21.19
N GLY A 140 -11.78 14.93 22.32
CA GLY A 140 -12.26 14.67 23.68
C GLY A 140 -11.88 13.31 24.25
N ALA A 141 -10.98 12.57 23.63
CA ALA A 141 -10.46 11.31 24.19
C ALA A 141 -9.50 11.56 25.35
N ASP A 142 -9.57 10.71 26.36
CA ASP A 142 -8.54 10.54 27.38
C ASP A 142 -7.57 9.45 26.92
N ILE A 143 -6.35 9.84 26.61
CA ILE A 143 -5.34 8.93 26.07
C ILE A 143 -4.08 8.99 26.93
N GLN A 144 -3.62 7.81 27.36
CA GLN A 144 -2.36 7.62 28.06
C GLN A 144 -1.51 6.62 27.29
N VAL A 145 -0.21 6.88 27.20
CA VAL A 145 0.76 5.97 26.61
C VAL A 145 1.62 5.40 27.74
N GLU A 146 1.48 4.13 28.00
CA GLU A 146 2.16 3.44 29.10
C GLU A 146 2.59 2.04 28.67
N ALA A 147 3.80 1.64 29.07
CA ALA A 147 4.36 0.33 28.77
C ALA A 147 4.30 -0.09 27.28
N GLY A 148 4.42 0.87 26.38
CA GLY A 148 4.36 0.63 24.92
C GLY A 148 2.95 0.49 24.35
N TYR A 149 1.91 0.80 25.12
CA TYR A 149 0.52 0.76 24.70
C TYR A 149 -0.14 2.15 24.75
N ILE A 150 -1.02 2.40 23.79
CA ILE A 150 -1.97 3.50 23.79
C ILE A 150 -3.24 3.01 24.49
N HIS A 151 -3.55 3.62 25.63
CA HIS A 151 -4.80 3.38 26.35
C HIS A 151 -5.72 4.57 26.13
N ALA A 152 -6.80 4.36 25.38
CA ALA A 152 -7.72 5.42 24.98
C ALA A 152 -9.12 5.14 25.53
N LYS A 153 -9.77 6.20 26.04
CA LYS A 153 -11.16 6.17 26.51
C LYS A 153 -11.88 7.45 26.09
N ALA A 154 -13.15 7.29 25.73
CA ALA A 154 -14.04 8.42 25.48
C ALA A 154 -15.48 8.00 25.71
N LYS A 155 -16.28 8.86 26.32
CA LYS A 155 -17.74 8.61 26.43
C LYS A 155 -18.39 8.68 25.04
N ARG A 156 -18.11 9.76 24.32
CA ARG A 156 -18.37 9.96 22.90
C ARG A 156 -17.41 11.03 22.40
N LEU A 157 -16.79 10.80 21.25
CA LEU A 157 -15.93 11.79 20.62
C LEU A 157 -16.76 12.99 20.16
N LYS A 158 -16.15 14.18 20.12
CA LYS A 158 -16.77 15.42 19.68
C LYS A 158 -16.11 15.93 18.42
N GLY A 159 -16.93 16.33 17.45
CA GLY A 159 -16.47 16.97 16.24
C GLY A 159 -15.75 18.27 16.54
N CYS A 160 -14.69 18.54 15.82
CA CYS A 160 -13.90 19.76 15.93
C CYS A 160 -13.12 20.02 14.63
N ARG A 161 -12.46 21.16 14.56
CA ARG A 161 -11.53 21.46 13.48
C ARG A 161 -10.15 20.90 13.79
N LEU A 162 -9.66 20.04 12.91
CA LEU A 162 -8.34 19.42 12.99
C LEU A 162 -7.49 19.87 11.80
N VAL A 163 -6.36 20.50 12.07
CA VAL A 163 -5.36 20.85 11.06
C VAL A 163 -4.15 19.95 11.27
N LEU A 164 -3.86 19.07 10.30
CA LEU A 164 -2.77 18.12 10.42
C LEU A 164 -1.44 18.81 10.05
N ASP A 165 -0.45 18.74 10.93
CA ASP A 165 0.87 19.34 10.70
C ASP A 165 1.62 18.72 9.52
N LYS A 166 1.33 17.46 9.27
CA LYS A 166 1.89 16.69 8.13
C LYS A 166 0.79 15.89 7.45
N ILE A 167 0.90 15.75 6.14
CA ILE A 167 0.05 14.83 5.39
C ILE A 167 0.41 13.40 5.80
N THR A 168 -0.57 12.65 6.30
CA THR A 168 -0.43 11.26 6.70
C THR A 168 -1.64 10.47 6.25
N VAL A 169 -1.41 9.37 5.55
CA VAL A 169 -2.49 8.48 5.06
C VAL A 169 -3.18 7.80 6.24
N THR A 170 -2.44 7.05 7.05
CA THR A 170 -3.03 6.31 8.19
C THR A 170 -3.59 7.25 9.27
N GLY A 171 -2.98 8.41 9.48
CA GLY A 171 -3.52 9.43 10.40
C GLY A 171 -4.86 9.97 9.92
N THR A 172 -4.96 10.33 8.63
CA THR A 172 -6.22 10.78 8.02
C THR A 172 -7.30 9.69 8.12
N GLU A 173 -6.96 8.45 7.79
CA GLU A 173 -7.89 7.32 7.83
C GLU A 173 -8.41 7.04 9.24
N ASN A 174 -7.54 7.04 10.23
CA ASN A 174 -7.90 6.77 11.62
C ASN A 174 -8.84 7.86 12.18
N ILE A 175 -8.50 9.12 11.92
CA ILE A 175 -9.32 10.28 12.34
C ILE A 175 -10.65 10.28 11.58
N LEU A 176 -10.65 9.98 10.28
CA LEU A 176 -11.85 9.90 9.46
C LEU A 176 -12.83 8.87 10.02
N MET A 177 -12.36 7.68 10.35
CA MET A 177 -13.16 6.62 10.95
C MET A 177 -13.73 7.03 12.31
N ALA A 178 -12.89 7.64 13.15
CA ALA A 178 -13.31 8.12 14.47
C ALA A 178 -14.39 9.21 14.38
N ALA A 179 -14.28 10.11 13.41
CA ALA A 179 -15.19 11.22 13.22
C ALA A 179 -16.60 10.79 12.79
N THR A 180 -16.76 9.61 12.18
CA THR A 180 -18.07 9.14 11.69
C THR A 180 -19.12 9.00 12.78
N LEU A 181 -18.72 8.66 14.01
CA LEU A 181 -19.60 8.48 15.16
C LEU A 181 -19.45 9.59 16.21
N ALA A 182 -18.67 10.63 15.93
CA ALA A 182 -18.51 11.76 16.83
C ALA A 182 -19.79 12.60 16.88
N GLU A 183 -19.99 13.33 17.99
CA GLU A 183 -21.06 14.31 18.11
C GLU A 183 -20.67 15.59 17.36
N GLY A 184 -21.51 16.03 16.42
CA GLY A 184 -21.31 17.25 15.65
C GLY A 184 -20.48 17.03 14.38
N ILE A 185 -19.80 18.09 13.93
CA ILE A 185 -19.08 18.13 12.66
C ILE A 185 -17.57 18.18 12.92
N THR A 186 -16.83 17.34 12.21
CA THR A 186 -15.37 17.35 12.19
C THR A 186 -14.87 17.85 10.84
N HIS A 187 -13.95 18.84 10.87
CA HIS A 187 -13.20 19.28 9.71
C HIS A 187 -11.77 18.75 9.82
N ILE A 188 -11.33 17.98 8.84
CA ILE A 188 -9.96 17.48 8.75
C ILE A 188 -9.27 18.23 7.62
N GLU A 189 -8.36 19.13 7.98
CA GLU A 189 -7.60 19.96 7.03
C GLU A 189 -6.18 19.41 6.86
N ASN A 190 -5.61 19.60 5.67
CA ASN A 190 -4.36 18.97 5.25
C ASN A 190 -4.44 17.44 5.25
N ALA A 191 -5.61 16.92 4.91
CA ALA A 191 -5.88 15.50 4.80
C ALA A 191 -5.11 14.87 3.62
N ALA A 192 -4.76 13.59 3.75
CA ALA A 192 -4.23 12.80 2.64
C ALA A 192 -5.31 12.63 1.56
N LYS A 193 -4.89 12.67 0.29
CA LYS A 193 -5.76 12.63 -0.90
C LYS A 193 -5.62 11.34 -1.70
N GLU A 194 -4.87 10.39 -1.22
CA GLU A 194 -4.64 9.11 -1.88
C GLU A 194 -5.96 8.42 -2.22
N PRO A 195 -6.05 7.75 -3.39
CA PRO A 195 -7.26 7.01 -3.80
C PRO A 195 -7.76 6.03 -2.74
N GLU A 196 -6.87 5.46 -1.95
CA GLU A 196 -7.19 4.53 -0.86
C GLU A 196 -7.94 5.22 0.29
N VAL A 197 -7.63 6.48 0.56
CA VAL A 197 -8.37 7.31 1.54
C VAL A 197 -9.77 7.62 1.02
N SER A 198 -9.89 7.95 -0.26
CA SER A 198 -11.19 8.18 -0.91
C SER A 198 -12.03 6.90 -0.91
N ASP A 199 -11.43 5.75 -1.14
CA ASP A 199 -12.10 4.45 -1.12
C ASP A 199 -12.68 4.14 0.27
N LEU A 200 -11.90 4.40 1.34
CA LEU A 200 -12.38 4.31 2.72
C LEU A 200 -13.57 5.24 2.96
N ALA A 201 -13.50 6.48 2.52
CA ALA A 201 -14.59 7.44 2.69
C ALA A 201 -15.86 7.01 1.97
N HIS A 202 -15.74 6.48 0.76
CA HIS A 202 -16.88 5.91 0.01
C HIS A 202 -17.48 4.69 0.71
N PHE A 203 -16.64 3.81 1.23
CA PHE A 203 -17.10 2.66 2.01
C PHE A 203 -17.86 3.11 3.27
N LEU A 204 -17.32 4.06 4.03
CA LEU A 204 -17.97 4.61 5.22
C LEU A 204 -19.33 5.25 4.87
N ASN A 205 -19.41 6.01 3.77
CA ASN A 205 -20.69 6.58 3.32
C ASN A 205 -21.70 5.50 2.94
N LYS A 206 -21.28 4.39 2.36
CA LYS A 206 -22.16 3.25 2.09
C LYS A 206 -22.67 2.57 3.36
N MET A 207 -21.93 2.66 4.46
CA MET A 207 -22.37 2.22 5.78
C MET A 207 -23.33 3.22 6.49
N GLY A 208 -23.55 4.39 5.90
CA GLY A 208 -24.42 5.43 6.45
C GLY A 208 -23.69 6.63 7.05
N ALA A 209 -22.37 6.75 6.88
CA ALA A 209 -21.64 7.94 7.27
C ALA A 209 -21.98 9.15 6.37
N ARG A 210 -21.66 10.35 6.82
CA ARG A 210 -21.89 11.60 6.12
C ARG A 210 -20.58 12.36 5.95
N ILE A 211 -19.83 11.94 4.91
CA ILE A 211 -18.51 12.49 4.57
C ILE A 211 -18.60 13.24 3.25
N SER A 212 -18.10 14.47 3.23
CA SER A 212 -17.93 15.31 2.05
C SER A 212 -16.49 15.78 1.90
N GLY A 213 -16.15 16.37 0.74
CA GLY A 213 -14.79 16.77 0.43
C GLY A 213 -13.86 15.60 0.06
N ILE A 214 -14.41 14.45 -0.30
CA ILE A 214 -13.65 13.25 -0.66
C ILE A 214 -12.72 13.55 -1.86
N GLY A 215 -11.45 13.15 -1.73
CA GLY A 215 -10.43 13.41 -2.75
C GLY A 215 -9.79 14.80 -2.66
N THR A 216 -10.20 15.62 -1.70
CA THR A 216 -9.60 16.93 -1.43
C THR A 216 -8.79 16.91 -0.13
N ASP A 217 -8.06 17.98 0.14
CA ASP A 217 -7.29 18.15 1.38
C ASP A 217 -8.13 18.59 2.59
N ILE A 218 -9.44 18.78 2.41
CA ILE A 218 -10.38 19.10 3.48
C ILE A 218 -11.53 18.10 3.45
N LEU A 219 -11.57 17.24 4.45
CA LEU A 219 -12.67 16.32 4.68
C LEU A 219 -13.61 16.89 5.75
N VAL A 220 -14.89 16.82 5.49
CA VAL A 220 -15.94 17.24 6.44
C VAL A 220 -16.79 16.04 6.78
N VAL A 221 -16.89 15.74 8.07
CA VAL A 221 -17.63 14.59 8.58
C VAL A 221 -18.70 15.07 9.54
N GLU A 222 -19.97 14.85 9.19
CA GLU A 222 -21.08 14.99 10.12
C GLU A 222 -21.28 13.67 10.84
N GLY A 223 -21.07 13.66 12.15
CA GLY A 223 -21.20 12.44 12.95
C GLY A 223 -22.64 11.91 12.97
N VAL A 224 -22.76 10.58 13.04
CA VAL A 224 -24.04 9.88 13.18
C VAL A 224 -24.03 9.00 14.43
N ASP A 225 -25.20 8.54 14.86
CA ASP A 225 -25.30 7.74 16.08
C ASP A 225 -24.83 6.31 15.89
N LYS A 226 -24.99 5.77 14.68
CA LYS A 226 -24.62 4.40 14.33
C LYS A 226 -24.33 4.24 12.84
N LEU A 227 -23.55 3.24 12.50
CA LEU A 227 -23.22 2.83 11.15
C LEU A 227 -23.58 1.37 10.92
N GLY A 228 -23.80 1.04 9.67
CA GLY A 228 -24.11 -0.29 9.20
C GLY A 228 -25.46 -0.34 8.51
N VAL A 229 -25.49 -1.06 7.40
CA VAL A 229 -26.70 -1.37 6.63
C VAL A 229 -26.75 -2.86 6.37
N PRO A 230 -27.96 -3.46 6.32
CA PRO A 230 -28.08 -4.89 5.98
C PRO A 230 -27.52 -5.19 4.60
N ASP A 231 -26.94 -6.39 4.45
CA ASP A 231 -26.47 -6.96 3.18
C ASP A 231 -25.49 -6.08 2.40
N LEU A 232 -24.66 -5.29 3.08
CA LEU A 232 -23.65 -4.46 2.45
C LEU A 232 -22.54 -5.33 1.86
N HIS A 233 -22.30 -5.18 0.56
CA HIS A 233 -21.12 -5.67 -0.13
C HIS A 233 -20.30 -4.50 -0.68
N TYR A 234 -18.98 -4.59 -0.54
CA TYR A 234 -18.06 -3.58 -1.05
C TYR A 234 -16.81 -4.21 -1.66
N ASP A 235 -16.53 -3.88 -2.90
CA ASP A 235 -15.29 -4.27 -3.57
C ASP A 235 -14.22 -3.20 -3.39
N ILE A 236 -13.05 -3.61 -2.90
CA ILE A 236 -11.90 -2.74 -2.72
C ILE A 236 -11.36 -2.30 -4.08
N LEU A 237 -10.90 -1.05 -4.20
CA LEU A 237 -10.31 -0.56 -5.44
C LEU A 237 -9.05 -1.36 -5.83
N PRO A 238 -8.74 -1.44 -7.14
CA PRO A 238 -7.53 -2.11 -7.62
C PRO A 238 -6.25 -1.46 -7.10
N ASP A 239 -5.18 -2.25 -6.94
CA ASP A 239 -3.87 -1.77 -6.48
C ASP A 239 -3.14 -1.01 -7.59
N ARG A 240 -3.10 0.32 -7.49
CA ARG A 240 -2.39 1.19 -8.43
C ARG A 240 -0.87 0.99 -8.41
N ILE A 241 -0.31 0.56 -7.28
CA ILE A 241 1.14 0.31 -7.16
C ILE A 241 1.51 -1.02 -7.82
N GLU A 242 0.70 -2.06 -7.64
CA GLU A 242 0.84 -3.30 -8.41
C GLU A 242 0.73 -3.02 -9.91
N THR A 243 -0.27 -2.24 -10.32
CA THR A 243 -0.43 -1.79 -11.71
C THR A 243 0.83 -1.11 -12.22
N GLY A 244 1.33 -0.10 -11.53
CA GLY A 244 2.55 0.62 -11.89
C GLY A 244 3.77 -0.29 -11.98
N THR A 245 3.91 -1.23 -11.07
CA THR A 245 5.02 -2.20 -11.06
C THR A 245 5.03 -3.08 -12.30
N TYR A 246 3.88 -3.64 -12.71
CA TYR A 246 3.80 -4.45 -13.93
C TYR A 246 3.91 -3.62 -15.21
N LEU A 247 3.49 -2.36 -15.20
CA LEU A 247 3.78 -1.44 -16.31
C LEU A 247 5.28 -1.20 -16.46
N VAL A 248 5.99 -0.97 -15.34
CA VAL A 248 7.46 -0.84 -15.37
C VAL A 248 8.10 -2.15 -15.82
N ALA A 249 7.59 -3.32 -15.43
CA ALA A 249 8.06 -4.61 -15.92
C ALA A 249 7.98 -4.71 -17.46
N GLY A 250 6.88 -4.26 -18.03
CA GLY A 250 6.72 -4.14 -19.49
C GLY A 250 7.72 -3.17 -20.12
N ALA A 251 7.90 -2.00 -19.50
CA ALA A 251 8.79 -0.97 -20.00
C ALA A 251 10.27 -1.39 -19.96
N ILE A 252 10.74 -1.90 -18.81
CA ILE A 252 12.13 -2.29 -18.61
C ILE A 252 12.53 -3.46 -19.52
N SER A 253 11.60 -4.38 -19.78
CA SER A 253 11.80 -5.54 -20.65
C SER A 253 11.59 -5.24 -22.14
N ARG A 254 11.27 -3.99 -22.51
CA ARG A 254 10.97 -3.57 -23.88
C ARG A 254 9.76 -4.28 -24.48
N GLY A 255 8.84 -4.71 -23.64
CA GLY A 255 7.71 -5.56 -23.97
C GLY A 255 6.39 -4.84 -24.19
N ARG A 256 5.32 -5.63 -24.13
CA ARG A 256 3.93 -5.20 -24.23
C ARG A 256 3.12 -5.89 -23.11
N VAL A 257 2.45 -5.12 -22.28
CA VAL A 257 1.59 -5.65 -21.21
C VAL A 257 0.24 -4.94 -21.20
N LYS A 258 -0.82 -5.72 -20.99
CA LYS A 258 -2.17 -5.20 -20.78
C LYS A 258 -2.67 -5.62 -19.41
N LEU A 259 -2.99 -4.64 -18.59
CA LEU A 259 -3.44 -4.83 -17.21
C LEU A 259 -4.94 -4.54 -17.13
N LYS A 260 -5.70 -5.50 -16.60
CA LYS A 260 -7.15 -5.43 -16.44
C LYS A 260 -7.52 -5.25 -14.96
N ASN A 261 -8.73 -4.79 -14.70
CA ASN A 261 -9.22 -4.49 -13.35
C ASN A 261 -8.33 -3.45 -12.65
N THR A 262 -8.07 -2.35 -13.33
CA THR A 262 -7.27 -1.23 -12.80
C THR A 262 -7.85 0.10 -13.30
N ASP A 263 -7.70 1.15 -12.49
CA ASP A 263 -8.19 2.49 -12.80
C ASP A 263 -7.03 3.41 -13.21
N PRO A 264 -6.95 3.79 -14.50
CA PRO A 264 -5.90 4.67 -15.00
C PRO A 264 -5.82 6.03 -14.27
N ASN A 265 -6.96 6.52 -13.77
CA ASN A 265 -7.02 7.85 -13.14
C ASN A 265 -6.32 7.89 -11.76
N THR A 266 -5.99 6.74 -11.19
CA THR A 266 -5.35 6.66 -9.86
C THR A 266 -3.82 6.73 -9.91
N LEU A 267 -3.21 6.72 -11.10
CA LEU A 267 -1.75 6.70 -11.26
C LEU A 267 -1.22 7.60 -12.40
N ASP A 268 -1.85 8.74 -12.63
CA ASP A 268 -1.48 9.67 -13.70
C ASP A 268 0.01 10.07 -13.67
N ALA A 269 0.56 10.36 -12.49
CA ALA A 269 1.96 10.74 -12.35
C ALA A 269 2.92 9.63 -12.83
N VAL A 270 2.58 8.37 -12.60
CA VAL A 270 3.34 7.20 -13.06
C VAL A 270 3.21 7.06 -14.58
N LEU A 271 2.00 7.17 -15.13
CA LEU A 271 1.76 7.07 -16.57
C LEU A 271 2.49 8.16 -17.35
N VAL A 272 2.52 9.39 -16.84
CA VAL A 272 3.28 10.50 -17.44
C VAL A 272 4.76 10.14 -17.54
N LYS A 273 5.36 9.62 -16.48
CA LYS A 273 6.78 9.22 -16.46
C LYS A 273 7.08 8.04 -17.38
N LEU A 274 6.18 7.10 -17.49
CA LEU A 274 6.32 5.99 -18.44
C LEU A 274 6.25 6.46 -19.88
N ARG A 275 5.36 7.41 -20.22
CA ARG A 275 5.33 8.05 -21.54
C ARG A 275 6.63 8.81 -21.84
N GLU A 276 7.16 9.55 -20.87
CA GLU A 276 8.46 10.21 -20.99
C GLU A 276 9.59 9.20 -21.27
N SER A 277 9.50 8.00 -20.70
CA SER A 277 10.46 6.92 -20.96
C SER A 277 10.36 6.30 -22.36
N GLY A 278 9.36 6.70 -23.16
CA GLY A 278 9.14 6.22 -24.52
C GLY A 278 8.05 5.17 -24.65
N ALA A 279 7.32 4.85 -23.60
CA ALA A 279 6.21 3.91 -23.65
C ALA A 279 5.00 4.50 -24.38
N GLU A 280 4.41 3.71 -25.28
CA GLU A 280 3.06 3.97 -25.79
C GLU A 280 2.06 3.39 -24.80
N ILE A 281 1.16 4.22 -24.27
CA ILE A 281 0.16 3.83 -23.28
C ILE A 281 -1.23 4.18 -23.80
N THR A 282 -2.08 3.16 -23.86
CA THR A 282 -3.52 3.30 -24.12
C THR A 282 -4.31 2.85 -22.90
N THR A 283 -5.43 3.50 -22.65
CA THR A 283 -6.26 3.25 -21.48
C THR A 283 -7.73 3.11 -21.86
N GLY A 284 -8.46 2.29 -21.11
CA GLY A 284 -9.91 2.26 -21.07
C GLY A 284 -10.40 2.57 -19.67
N ASP A 285 -11.68 2.32 -19.39
CA ASP A 285 -12.26 2.64 -18.07
C ASP A 285 -11.63 1.82 -16.94
N ASN A 286 -11.24 0.58 -17.24
CA ASN A 286 -10.72 -0.37 -16.25
C ASN A 286 -9.51 -1.19 -16.73
N TRP A 287 -8.76 -0.68 -17.70
CA TRP A 287 -7.56 -1.33 -18.20
C TRP A 287 -6.52 -0.33 -18.70
N ILE A 288 -5.27 -0.77 -18.70
CA ILE A 288 -4.11 -0.03 -19.22
C ILE A 288 -3.27 -0.98 -20.06
N GLU A 289 -2.87 -0.56 -21.25
CA GLU A 289 -1.91 -1.26 -22.10
C GLU A 289 -0.68 -0.39 -22.31
N LEU A 290 0.49 -0.99 -22.08
CA LEU A 290 1.79 -0.38 -22.37
C LEU A 290 2.48 -1.18 -23.45
N ASN A 291 3.07 -0.51 -24.42
CA ASN A 291 3.87 -1.13 -25.48
C ASN A 291 5.15 -0.32 -25.73
N MET A 292 6.29 -0.96 -25.58
CA MET A 292 7.60 -0.37 -25.88
C MET A 292 8.05 -0.61 -27.32
N HIS A 293 7.33 -1.42 -28.10
CA HIS A 293 7.71 -1.79 -29.47
C HIS A 293 9.17 -2.26 -29.60
N GLY A 294 9.69 -2.98 -28.62
CA GLY A 294 11.07 -3.49 -28.56
C GLY A 294 12.15 -2.43 -28.29
N LYS A 295 11.76 -1.18 -28.06
CA LYS A 295 12.72 -0.07 -27.86
C LYS A 295 13.19 0.02 -26.42
N SER A 296 14.44 0.43 -26.22
CA SER A 296 14.99 0.76 -24.91
C SER A 296 14.25 1.93 -24.27
N PRO A 297 13.99 1.89 -22.97
CA PRO A 297 13.46 3.04 -22.25
C PRO A 297 14.49 4.18 -22.22
N LYS A 298 14.00 5.42 -22.16
CA LYS A 298 14.79 6.62 -21.87
C LYS A 298 14.78 6.85 -20.37
N ALA A 299 15.90 7.33 -19.82
CA ALA A 299 15.98 7.71 -18.42
C ALA A 299 15.00 8.85 -18.09
N VAL A 300 14.38 8.76 -16.93
CA VAL A 300 13.42 9.75 -16.44
C VAL A 300 13.79 10.20 -15.04
N SER A 301 13.51 11.46 -14.73
CA SER A 301 13.70 12.00 -13.38
C SER A 301 12.35 12.08 -12.67
N VAL A 302 12.34 11.61 -11.42
CA VAL A 302 11.13 11.63 -10.58
C VAL A 302 11.46 12.22 -9.21
N ARG A 303 10.45 12.87 -8.62
CA ARG A 303 10.47 13.35 -7.25
C ARG A 303 9.23 12.83 -6.55
N THR A 304 9.42 12.09 -5.49
CA THR A 304 8.29 11.58 -4.70
C THR A 304 7.63 12.69 -3.90
N ALA A 305 6.33 12.66 -3.78
CA ALA A 305 5.54 13.54 -2.94
C ALA A 305 4.15 12.92 -2.69
N PRO A 306 3.38 13.43 -1.73
CA PRO A 306 2.01 12.97 -1.51
C PRO A 306 1.15 13.06 -2.78
N TYR A 307 0.18 12.15 -2.90
CA TYR A 307 -0.76 12.13 -4.01
C TYR A 307 -1.43 13.52 -4.26
N PRO A 308 -1.60 13.98 -5.49
CA PRO A 308 -1.50 13.25 -6.76
C PRO A 308 -0.09 13.26 -7.41
N ALA A 309 0.93 13.69 -6.70
CA ALA A 309 2.30 13.63 -7.19
C ALA A 309 2.83 12.19 -7.27
N PHE A 310 4.09 12.03 -7.67
CA PHE A 310 4.68 10.72 -7.89
C PHE A 310 4.80 9.94 -6.56
N PRO A 311 4.21 8.73 -6.47
CA PRO A 311 4.16 7.98 -5.21
C PRO A 311 5.51 7.39 -4.82
N THR A 312 5.87 7.50 -3.53
CA THR A 312 7.07 6.89 -2.98
C THR A 312 7.11 5.37 -3.17
N ASP A 313 5.96 4.71 -3.23
CA ASP A 313 5.85 3.26 -3.47
C ASP A 313 6.23 2.84 -4.90
N MET A 314 6.43 3.78 -5.81
CA MET A 314 6.93 3.55 -7.18
C MET A 314 8.39 3.99 -7.39
N GLN A 315 9.03 4.57 -6.38
CA GLN A 315 10.39 5.09 -6.49
C GLN A 315 11.39 4.02 -6.93
N ALA A 316 11.39 2.88 -6.27
CA ALA A 316 12.37 1.81 -6.53
C ALA A 316 12.19 1.16 -7.92
N GLN A 317 10.97 1.05 -8.41
CA GLN A 317 10.67 0.51 -9.74
C GLN A 317 11.27 1.42 -10.83
N PHE A 318 11.15 2.73 -10.68
CA PHE A 318 11.77 3.68 -11.60
C PHE A 318 13.29 3.77 -11.43
N THR A 319 13.81 3.51 -10.24
CA THR A 319 15.24 3.31 -10.03
C THR A 319 15.75 2.14 -10.88
N ALA A 320 15.06 1.00 -10.86
CA ALA A 320 15.40 -0.16 -11.69
C ALA A 320 15.32 0.17 -13.19
N LEU A 321 14.26 0.84 -13.63
CA LEU A 321 14.08 1.27 -15.03
C LEU A 321 15.27 2.11 -15.49
N ASN A 322 15.68 3.10 -14.71
CA ASN A 322 16.79 3.98 -15.04
C ASN A 322 18.14 3.26 -15.12
N CYS A 323 18.31 2.14 -14.40
CA CYS A 323 19.56 1.37 -14.44
C CYS A 323 19.90 0.85 -15.84
N VAL A 324 18.90 0.60 -16.68
CA VAL A 324 19.06 0.08 -18.05
C VAL A 324 18.50 1.02 -19.12
N ALA A 325 18.11 2.22 -18.74
CA ALA A 325 17.58 3.23 -19.65
C ALA A 325 18.69 4.03 -20.32
N ASP A 326 18.38 4.63 -21.47
CA ASP A 326 19.29 5.52 -22.17
C ASP A 326 19.35 6.89 -21.46
N GLY A 327 20.52 7.24 -20.95
CA GLY A 327 20.76 8.55 -20.31
C GLY A 327 20.98 8.48 -18.81
N VAL A 328 20.76 9.62 -18.16
CA VAL A 328 20.88 9.81 -16.71
C VAL A 328 19.55 10.25 -16.13
N GLY A 329 19.08 9.55 -15.10
CA GLY A 329 17.87 9.89 -14.35
C GLY A 329 18.17 10.24 -12.91
N LEU A 330 17.39 11.18 -12.35
CA LEU A 330 17.45 11.58 -10.96
C LEU A 330 16.21 11.08 -10.23
N ILE A 331 16.42 10.36 -9.14
CA ILE A 331 15.34 9.88 -8.27
C ILE A 331 15.47 10.59 -6.92
N THR A 332 14.57 11.53 -6.65
CA THR A 332 14.55 12.31 -5.41
C THR A 332 13.45 11.81 -4.50
N GLU A 333 13.82 11.32 -3.30
CA GLU A 333 12.89 10.82 -2.29
C GLU A 333 12.63 11.90 -1.23
N THR A 334 11.37 12.30 -1.08
CA THR A 334 10.99 13.35 -0.11
C THR A 334 10.01 12.88 0.97
N VAL A 335 9.50 11.64 0.86
CA VAL A 335 8.49 11.11 1.77
C VAL A 335 9.12 10.28 2.88
N PHE A 336 10.06 9.38 2.54
CA PHE A 336 10.76 8.52 3.49
C PHE A 336 12.28 8.62 3.31
N GLU A 337 12.95 9.22 4.26
CA GLU A 337 14.37 9.59 4.20
C GLU A 337 15.32 8.40 3.98
N ASN A 338 14.97 7.21 4.44
CA ASN A 338 15.84 6.02 4.38
C ASN A 338 15.45 5.02 3.27
N ARG A 339 14.67 5.45 2.28
CA ARG A 339 14.11 4.52 1.28
C ARG A 339 15.01 4.29 0.07
N PHE A 340 16.30 4.03 0.30
CA PHE A 340 17.29 3.70 -0.73
C PHE A 340 18.05 2.38 -0.47
N MET A 341 17.58 1.52 0.41
CA MET A 341 18.25 0.26 0.75
C MET A 341 18.42 -0.68 -0.46
N HIS A 342 17.53 -0.62 -1.44
CA HIS A 342 17.59 -1.38 -2.68
C HIS A 342 18.76 -0.96 -3.60
N VAL A 343 19.29 0.24 -3.44
CA VAL A 343 20.37 0.78 -4.30
C VAL A 343 21.62 -0.08 -4.18
N GLN A 344 22.01 -0.46 -2.97
CA GLN A 344 23.21 -1.31 -2.77
C GLN A 344 23.06 -2.67 -3.46
N GLU A 345 21.87 -3.24 -3.42
CA GLU A 345 21.58 -4.53 -4.09
C GLU A 345 21.63 -4.38 -5.62
N MET A 346 21.13 -3.27 -6.17
CA MET A 346 21.24 -2.99 -7.61
C MET A 346 22.70 -2.73 -8.02
N GLN A 347 23.49 -2.08 -7.18
CA GLN A 347 24.94 -1.90 -7.43
C GLN A 347 25.67 -3.24 -7.49
N ARG A 348 25.27 -4.25 -6.70
CA ARG A 348 25.78 -5.64 -6.83
C ARG A 348 25.51 -6.24 -8.20
N MET A 349 24.44 -5.81 -8.86
CA MET A 349 24.08 -6.22 -10.23
C MET A 349 24.75 -5.35 -11.31
N GLY A 350 25.69 -4.48 -10.93
CA GLY A 350 26.44 -3.63 -11.85
C GLY A 350 25.80 -2.27 -12.14
N ALA A 351 24.70 -1.92 -11.49
CA ALA A 351 24.07 -0.62 -11.70
C ALA A 351 24.98 0.54 -11.29
N GLN A 352 24.97 1.61 -12.09
CA GLN A 352 25.71 2.82 -11.85
C GLN A 352 24.83 3.86 -11.15
N ILE A 353 24.82 3.83 -9.83
CA ILE A 353 24.00 4.68 -8.97
C ILE A 353 24.91 5.40 -7.98
N LYS A 354 24.78 6.72 -7.91
CA LYS A 354 25.40 7.58 -6.88
C LYS A 354 24.30 8.19 -6.01
N LEU A 355 24.42 8.03 -4.69
CA LEU A 355 23.53 8.69 -3.75
C LEU A 355 24.11 10.00 -3.28
N GLU A 356 23.35 11.08 -3.42
CA GLU A 356 23.65 12.40 -2.89
C GLU A 356 22.46 12.91 -2.08
N SER A 357 22.58 12.94 -0.75
CA SER A 357 21.50 13.31 0.15
C SER A 357 20.25 12.44 -0.10
N ASN A 358 19.14 13.04 -0.51
CA ASN A 358 17.88 12.35 -0.81
C ASN A 358 17.69 12.04 -2.30
N THR A 359 18.75 12.07 -3.10
CA THR A 359 18.68 11.87 -4.55
C THR A 359 19.62 10.75 -5.00
N ALA A 360 19.10 9.81 -5.76
CA ALA A 360 19.87 8.84 -6.51
C ALA A 360 20.10 9.35 -7.94
N ILE A 361 21.36 9.42 -8.34
CA ILE A 361 21.80 9.77 -9.69
C ILE A 361 22.13 8.46 -10.39
N ILE A 362 21.37 8.12 -11.43
CA ILE A 362 21.45 6.82 -12.10
C ILE A 362 21.86 7.02 -13.55
N LYS A 363 23.02 6.47 -13.90
CA LYS A 363 23.45 6.39 -15.29
C LYS A 363 23.09 5.02 -15.85
N GLY A 364 22.26 4.98 -16.87
CA GLY A 364 21.86 3.75 -17.52
C GLY A 364 23.03 3.00 -18.14
N ILE A 365 22.98 1.69 -18.06
CA ILE A 365 23.94 0.77 -18.70
C ILE A 365 23.19 -0.20 -19.61
N LYS A 366 23.91 -0.81 -20.55
CA LYS A 366 23.28 -1.72 -21.52
C LYS A 366 22.62 -2.94 -20.87
N ARG A 367 23.26 -3.51 -19.85
CA ARG A 367 22.82 -4.73 -19.19
C ARG A 367 23.28 -4.73 -17.72
N LEU A 368 22.43 -5.24 -16.87
CA LEU A 368 22.79 -5.64 -15.52
C LEU A 368 23.35 -7.05 -15.54
N THR A 369 24.12 -7.39 -14.53
CA THR A 369 24.66 -8.75 -14.32
C THR A 369 23.87 -9.39 -13.18
N ALA A 370 23.41 -10.62 -13.39
CA ALA A 370 22.73 -11.38 -12.35
C ALA A 370 23.63 -11.59 -11.13
N ALA A 371 23.04 -11.49 -9.95
CA ALA A 371 23.69 -11.71 -8.67
C ALA A 371 22.70 -12.21 -7.62
N PRO A 372 23.17 -12.86 -6.54
CA PRO A 372 22.36 -13.01 -5.34
C PRO A 372 22.10 -11.65 -4.70
N VAL A 373 20.83 -11.31 -4.45
CA VAL A 373 20.40 -10.06 -3.86
C VAL A 373 19.37 -10.29 -2.75
N MET A 374 19.20 -9.32 -1.86
CA MET A 374 18.31 -9.41 -0.72
C MET A 374 17.17 -8.40 -0.81
N ALA A 375 15.94 -8.87 -0.65
CA ALA A 375 14.79 -8.01 -0.44
C ALA A 375 14.88 -7.30 0.93
N THR A 376 14.49 -6.01 0.97
CA THR A 376 14.64 -5.15 2.15
C THR A 376 13.36 -4.41 2.56
N ASP A 377 12.54 -4.05 1.59
CA ASP A 377 11.29 -3.29 1.74
C ASP A 377 10.25 -3.92 0.83
N LEU A 378 9.00 -3.94 1.26
CA LEU A 378 7.93 -4.66 0.55
C LEU A 378 7.71 -4.17 -0.90
N ARG A 379 7.75 -2.85 -1.14
CA ARG A 379 7.58 -2.31 -2.51
C ARG A 379 8.91 -2.16 -3.24
N ALA A 380 9.96 -1.72 -2.53
CA ALA A 380 11.29 -1.57 -3.10
C ALA A 380 11.88 -2.91 -3.57
N SER A 381 11.55 -3.99 -2.90
CA SER A 381 12.06 -5.32 -3.28
C SER A 381 11.55 -5.80 -4.63
N ALA A 382 10.39 -5.34 -5.09
CA ALA A 382 9.93 -5.62 -6.44
C ALA A 382 10.89 -5.07 -7.51
N SER A 383 11.62 -3.99 -7.22
CA SER A 383 12.62 -3.44 -8.12
C SER A 383 13.77 -4.42 -8.43
N LEU A 384 14.13 -5.27 -7.45
CA LEU A 384 15.15 -6.31 -7.64
C LEU A 384 14.64 -7.42 -8.56
N VAL A 385 13.35 -7.73 -8.48
CA VAL A 385 12.69 -8.64 -9.43
C VAL A 385 12.73 -8.05 -10.84
N LEU A 386 12.36 -6.76 -10.98
CA LEU A 386 12.41 -6.05 -12.26
C LEU A 386 13.84 -6.03 -12.84
N ALA A 387 14.83 -5.75 -12.03
CA ALA A 387 16.24 -5.80 -12.43
C ALA A 387 16.64 -7.21 -12.88
N GLY A 388 16.20 -8.24 -12.18
CA GLY A 388 16.43 -9.65 -12.54
C GLY A 388 15.84 -10.05 -13.91
N LEU A 389 14.69 -9.46 -14.29
CA LEU A 389 14.07 -9.71 -15.59
C LEU A 389 14.95 -9.30 -16.79
N VAL A 390 15.89 -8.38 -16.59
CA VAL A 390 16.73 -7.79 -17.63
C VAL A 390 18.23 -7.98 -17.39
N ALA A 391 18.61 -8.70 -16.35
CA ALA A 391 19.99 -9.02 -16.06
C ALA A 391 20.47 -10.23 -16.87
N ASP A 392 21.74 -10.24 -17.24
CA ASP A 392 22.38 -11.42 -17.87
C ASP A 392 22.62 -12.49 -16.80
N GLY A 393 22.02 -13.66 -16.95
CA GLY A 393 22.16 -14.80 -16.06
C GLY A 393 20.96 -15.02 -15.13
N GLU A 394 21.20 -15.74 -14.04
CA GLU A 394 20.18 -16.08 -13.05
C GLU A 394 20.33 -15.24 -11.78
N THR A 395 19.34 -14.41 -11.49
CA THR A 395 19.27 -13.60 -10.27
C THR A 395 18.53 -14.37 -9.20
N LEU A 396 19.13 -14.48 -8.02
CA LEU A 396 18.53 -15.10 -6.85
C LEU A 396 18.13 -14.00 -5.84
N VAL A 397 16.83 -13.85 -5.60
CA VAL A 397 16.31 -12.89 -4.63
C VAL A 397 15.96 -13.61 -3.33
N ASP A 398 16.66 -13.26 -2.26
CA ASP A 398 16.43 -13.79 -0.91
C ASP A 398 15.48 -12.90 -0.11
N ARG A 399 14.96 -13.38 1.01
CA ARG A 399 14.03 -12.67 1.93
C ARG A 399 12.75 -12.20 1.24
N ILE A 400 12.21 -13.03 0.37
CA ILE A 400 11.03 -12.68 -0.44
C ILE A 400 9.74 -12.49 0.37
N TYR A 401 9.74 -12.83 1.65
CA TYR A 401 8.64 -12.49 2.55
C TYR A 401 8.34 -10.98 2.58
N HIS A 402 9.32 -10.11 2.26
CA HIS A 402 9.08 -8.69 2.06
C HIS A 402 8.22 -8.42 0.81
N ILE A 403 8.46 -9.17 -0.27
CA ILE A 403 7.69 -9.06 -1.52
C ILE A 403 6.26 -9.58 -1.30
N ASP A 404 6.12 -10.71 -0.63
CA ASP A 404 4.83 -11.36 -0.33
C ASP A 404 3.90 -10.51 0.55
N ARG A 405 4.42 -9.48 1.20
CA ARG A 405 3.62 -8.48 1.93
C ARG A 405 2.96 -7.44 1.02
N GLY A 406 3.44 -7.27 -0.19
CA GLY A 406 3.00 -6.22 -1.11
C GLY A 406 2.49 -6.69 -2.46
N TYR A 407 2.82 -7.92 -2.85
CA TYR A 407 2.47 -8.48 -4.15
C TYR A 407 1.90 -9.89 -4.01
N ASP A 408 0.72 -10.07 -4.56
CA ASP A 408 0.02 -11.35 -4.59
C ASP A 408 0.63 -12.23 -5.70
N HIS A 409 1.39 -13.27 -5.32
CA HIS A 409 2.01 -14.24 -6.22
C HIS A 409 2.73 -13.61 -7.43
N ILE A 410 3.70 -12.73 -7.16
CA ILE A 410 4.43 -11.98 -8.20
C ILE A 410 5.07 -12.90 -9.26
N GLU A 411 5.57 -14.07 -8.85
CA GLU A 411 6.16 -15.06 -9.75
C GLU A 411 5.15 -15.65 -10.72
N GLU A 412 3.93 -15.93 -10.28
CA GLU A 412 2.87 -16.46 -11.13
C GLU A 412 2.40 -15.42 -12.15
N LYS A 413 2.19 -14.19 -11.71
CA LYS A 413 1.77 -13.09 -12.57
C LYS A 413 2.83 -12.72 -13.62
N LEU A 414 4.10 -12.67 -13.22
CA LEU A 414 5.19 -12.44 -14.18
C LEU A 414 5.36 -13.61 -15.15
N THR A 415 5.19 -14.84 -14.70
CA THR A 415 5.17 -16.02 -15.59
C THR A 415 4.05 -15.94 -16.61
N GLN A 416 2.87 -15.47 -16.22
CA GLN A 416 1.74 -15.24 -17.13
C GLN A 416 2.09 -14.21 -18.22
N LEU A 417 2.96 -13.25 -17.93
CA LEU A 417 3.49 -12.28 -18.90
C LEU A 417 4.70 -12.79 -19.69
N GLY A 418 5.13 -14.03 -19.48
CA GLY A 418 6.23 -14.66 -20.21
C GLY A 418 7.60 -14.59 -19.55
N ALA A 419 7.68 -14.15 -18.28
CA ALA A 419 8.94 -14.15 -17.55
C ALA A 419 9.36 -15.58 -17.15
N ASN A 420 10.67 -15.80 -17.10
CA ASN A 420 11.25 -17.00 -16.52
C ASN A 420 11.61 -16.74 -15.06
N ILE A 421 10.64 -16.96 -14.19
CA ILE A 421 10.73 -16.74 -12.75
C ILE A 421 10.08 -17.89 -12.01
N ARG A 422 10.69 -18.34 -10.93
CA ARG A 422 10.12 -19.38 -10.09
C ARG A 422 10.52 -19.21 -8.62
N ARG A 423 9.65 -19.67 -7.75
CA ARG A 423 9.92 -19.80 -6.32
C ARG A 423 10.71 -21.09 -6.10
N VAL A 424 11.82 -20.99 -5.37
CA VAL A 424 12.67 -22.11 -5.03
C VAL A 424 12.85 -22.18 -3.52
N PRO A 425 12.83 -23.39 -2.91
CA PRO A 425 13.10 -23.54 -1.49
C PRO A 425 14.56 -23.17 -1.19
N ARG A 426 14.83 -22.82 0.06
CA ARG A 426 16.19 -22.53 0.55
C ARG A 426 17.09 -23.74 0.50
#